data_abd66bfc65814ba54bf07d2307f161cc
#
_entry.id   abd66bfc65814ba54bf07d2307f161cc
#
_cell.length_a   1.000
_cell.length_b   1.000
_cell.length_c   1.000
_cell.angle_alpha   90.00
_cell.angle_beta   90.00
_cell.angle_gamma   90.00
#
_symmetry.space_group_name_H-M   'P 1'
#
loop_
_entity.id
_entity.type
_entity.pdbx_description
1 polymer ?
#
loop_
_entity_poly.entity_id
_entity_poly.type
_entity_poly.pdbx_seq_one_letter_code
_entity_poly.pdbx_strand_id
1 'polypeptide(L)'
;MKRILASALSAALLMGALAGCGGNTGSGSVSGSDASAGGSSSGENVIKIGVFEPATGDSASGGKKEMLGMQYANSLTPTVEVGGTEYTVELVYADNGSSTDKAPTAASQLVSEGVSLVLGSYGSGVSIAGGPTFGSAGIPAIGVTCTNPNVTAGNDYYFRICFLDPFQGTVLANFAMDNFDAQVAYCLGEAGNEYDQGLIAYFTQAFEAAGGTVITDSFPTNNSDFNTYLNKAKSEGADVIFTPVSIAYATQILSQAASLGIEAPFLGSDTLDDNMVLEAISGTDIQLYVSTFYQEGGNADFDAGIKEYINTAEGALDANGGNDTIAAVSAMGYDAYYVALEAIKAAGSADSAAIKAALWDVEYDGVSGHIAFDDVNGDAQRNTAYIKHSTNDGAWELETQQTVAE
;
A
#
# COMPACT_ATOMS: atom_id res chain seq x y z
N MET A 1 -56.78 -1.82 -7.02
CA MET A 1 -57.31 -3.19 -7.27
C MET A 1 -56.12 -4.14 -7.08
N LYS A 2 -56.10 -4.82 -5.94
CA LYS A 2 -56.05 -6.30 -5.74
C LYS A 2 -54.81 -6.95 -6.46
N ARG A 3 -53.93 -7.74 -5.87
CA ARG A 3 -53.93 -8.61 -4.67
C ARG A 3 -52.50 -8.96 -4.25
N ILE A 4 -52.21 -8.89 -3.01
CA ILE A 4 -51.48 -9.64 -2.02
C ILE A 4 -51.51 -11.16 -2.32
N LEU A 5 -50.36 -11.84 -2.19
CA LEU A 5 -50.30 -13.22 -1.67
C LEU A 5 -48.98 -13.44 -0.96
N ALA A 6 -49.09 -13.60 0.34
CA ALA A 6 -48.07 -14.13 1.27
C ALA A 6 -48.20 -15.66 1.29
N SER A 7 -47.10 -16.35 1.47
CA SER A 7 -47.12 -17.74 1.96
C SER A 7 -45.94 -17.98 2.87
N ALA A 8 -46.27 -18.37 4.06
CA ALA A 8 -45.42 -18.60 5.23
C ALA A 8 -45.07 -20.08 5.38
N LEU A 9 -44.08 -20.29 6.24
CA LEU A 9 -43.79 -21.40 7.14
C LEU A 9 -43.46 -22.80 6.59
N SER A 10 -42.32 -23.35 7.03
CA SER A 10 -42.36 -24.51 7.96
C SER A 10 -40.98 -24.73 8.61
N ALA A 11 -40.96 -24.62 9.92
CA ALA A 11 -39.91 -25.10 10.82
C ALA A 11 -40.12 -26.59 11.07
N ALA A 12 -39.05 -27.37 11.21
CA ALA A 12 -39.07 -28.70 11.83
C ALA A 12 -37.89 -28.87 12.76
N LEU A 13 -38.18 -28.80 14.06
CA LEU A 13 -37.38 -29.31 15.17
C LEU A 13 -37.45 -30.84 15.20
N LEU A 14 -36.36 -31.53 15.45
CA LEU A 14 -36.34 -32.87 15.99
C LEU A 14 -35.29 -32.99 17.10
N MET A 15 -35.78 -33.07 18.34
CA MET A 15 -35.08 -33.55 19.54
C MET A 15 -35.10 -35.07 19.57
N GLY A 16 -34.09 -35.70 20.17
CA GLY A 16 -34.05 -37.12 20.57
C GLY A 16 -32.73 -37.40 21.30
N ALA A 17 -32.71 -37.41 22.45
CA ALA A 17 -32.90 -37.99 23.78
C ALA A 17 -31.85 -39.05 24.14
N LEU A 18 -31.29 -38.84 25.34
CA LEU A 18 -30.34 -39.63 26.13
C LEU A 18 -30.84 -41.05 26.47
N ALA A 19 -29.87 -41.98 26.69
CA ALA A 19 -29.78 -42.97 27.75
C ALA A 19 -28.62 -43.96 27.39
N GLY A 20 -27.79 -44.49 28.24
CA GLY A 20 -27.77 -44.67 29.67
C GLY A 20 -26.51 -45.43 30.10
N CYS A 21 -26.28 -45.44 31.37
CA CYS A 21 -25.16 -45.98 32.15
C CYS A 21 -24.89 -47.48 32.03
N GLY A 22 -23.63 -47.87 32.36
CA GLY A 22 -23.30 -49.21 32.76
C GLY A 22 -21.81 -49.37 33.09
N GLY A 23 -21.44 -49.28 34.35
CA GLY A 23 -20.09 -49.50 34.84
C GLY A 23 -19.74 -50.98 34.91
N ASN A 24 -18.49 -51.32 34.85
CA ASN A 24 -17.90 -52.36 35.68
C ASN A 24 -16.36 -52.22 35.80
N THR A 25 -15.92 -52.47 37.03
CA THR A 25 -14.54 -52.50 37.50
C THR A 25 -13.83 -53.74 37.06
N GLY A 26 -12.54 -53.61 36.65
CA GLY A 26 -11.66 -54.76 36.39
C GLY A 26 -10.20 -54.32 36.30
N SER A 27 -9.48 -54.52 37.39
CA SER A 27 -8.03 -54.38 37.52
C SER A 27 -7.27 -55.40 36.71
N GLY A 28 -6.22 -54.97 35.95
CA GLY A 28 -5.31 -55.89 35.28
C GLY A 28 -4.13 -55.12 34.67
N SER A 29 -3.03 -55.10 35.43
CA SER A 29 -1.72 -54.66 34.95
C SER A 29 -1.12 -55.71 34.00
N VAL A 30 -0.65 -55.30 32.83
CA VAL A 30 0.49 -55.95 32.12
C VAL A 30 1.25 -54.92 31.27
N SER A 31 2.56 -55.07 31.36
CA SER A 31 3.62 -54.30 30.74
C SER A 31 3.63 -54.28 29.18
N GLY A 32 4.13 -53.15 28.69
CA GLY A 32 5.13 -53.08 27.60
C GLY A 32 4.67 -53.34 26.18
N SER A 33 4.75 -52.33 25.40
CA SER A 33 5.62 -52.28 24.21
C SER A 33 5.36 -50.97 23.45
N ASP A 34 6.47 -50.35 23.09
CA ASP A 34 6.56 -49.22 22.17
C ASP A 34 5.70 -49.40 20.92
N ALA A 35 4.89 -48.42 20.64
CA ALA A 35 4.43 -48.11 19.30
C ALA A 35 4.39 -46.62 19.16
N SER A 36 5.51 -46.04 18.72
CA SER A 36 5.53 -44.77 18.04
C SER A 36 4.57 -44.85 16.85
N ALA A 37 3.34 -44.44 17.04
CA ALA A 37 2.49 -44.05 15.94
C ALA A 37 2.71 -42.54 15.72
N GLY A 38 3.77 -42.24 15.00
CA GLY A 38 3.92 -40.96 14.32
C GLY A 38 2.77 -40.84 13.34
N GLY A 39 1.68 -40.25 13.75
CA GLY A 39 0.68 -39.71 12.83
C GLY A 39 1.30 -38.47 12.16
N SER A 40 2.00 -38.70 11.03
CA SER A 40 2.22 -37.64 10.06
C SER A 40 0.84 -37.22 9.56
N SER A 41 0.25 -36.23 10.17
CA SER A 41 -0.66 -35.35 9.46
C SER A 41 0.22 -34.69 8.40
N SER A 42 0.11 -35.06 7.14
CA SER A 42 0.57 -34.28 6.02
C SER A 42 -0.28 -33.02 5.94
N GLY A 43 -0.17 -32.15 6.92
CA GLY A 43 -0.54 -30.75 6.79
C GLY A 43 0.46 -30.17 5.81
N GLU A 44 -0.01 -29.61 4.73
CA GLU A 44 0.83 -28.85 3.82
C GLU A 44 1.58 -27.82 4.65
N ASN A 45 2.90 -27.74 4.46
CA ASN A 45 3.72 -26.71 5.08
C ASN A 45 3.34 -25.38 4.41
N VAL A 46 2.55 -24.57 5.06
CA VAL A 46 2.06 -23.28 4.54
C VAL A 46 2.53 -22.16 5.44
N ILE A 47 3.07 -21.11 4.86
CA ILE A 47 3.30 -19.83 5.51
C ILE A 47 2.30 -18.84 4.93
N LYS A 48 1.51 -18.21 5.81
CA LYS A 48 0.55 -17.18 5.42
C LYS A 48 1.18 -15.81 5.56
N ILE A 49 1.15 -15.04 4.48
CA ILE A 49 1.51 -13.61 4.45
C ILE A 49 0.23 -12.82 4.33
N GLY A 50 -0.04 -11.95 5.31
CA GLY A 50 -1.19 -11.04 5.27
C GLY A 50 -0.98 -9.93 4.26
N VAL A 51 -2.03 -9.56 3.52
CA VAL A 51 -2.07 -8.43 2.61
C VAL A 51 -3.11 -7.45 3.13
N PHE A 52 -2.63 -6.35 3.71
CA PHE A 52 -3.43 -5.32 4.38
C PHE A 52 -3.57 -4.11 3.48
N GLU A 53 -4.41 -4.18 2.45
CA GLU A 53 -4.51 -3.18 1.41
C GLU A 53 -5.93 -2.65 1.19
N PRO A 54 -6.11 -1.43 0.67
CA PRO A 54 -7.42 -0.95 0.26
C PRO A 54 -7.80 -1.58 -1.09
N ALA A 55 -8.73 -2.54 -1.05
CA ALA A 55 -9.40 -3.05 -2.26
C ALA A 55 -10.64 -2.21 -2.62
N THR A 56 -11.15 -1.40 -1.67
CA THR A 56 -12.28 -0.48 -1.82
C THR A 56 -11.97 0.90 -1.21
N GLY A 57 -12.79 1.91 -1.53
CA GLY A 57 -12.62 3.28 -1.06
C GLY A 57 -11.76 4.14 -1.99
N ASP A 58 -11.37 5.33 -1.51
CA ASP A 58 -10.78 6.39 -2.34
C ASP A 58 -9.35 6.07 -2.83
N SER A 59 -8.64 5.18 -2.14
CA SER A 59 -7.29 4.70 -2.50
C SER A 59 -7.29 3.32 -3.15
N ALA A 60 -8.45 2.78 -3.53
CA ALA A 60 -8.58 1.41 -4.05
C ALA A 60 -7.78 1.16 -5.34
N SER A 61 -7.60 2.17 -6.20
CA SER A 61 -6.79 2.02 -7.42
C SER A 61 -5.33 1.69 -7.07
N GLY A 62 -4.72 2.49 -6.20
CA GLY A 62 -3.33 2.29 -5.77
C GLY A 62 -3.14 0.96 -5.04
N GLY A 63 -4.01 0.65 -4.05
CA GLY A 63 -3.91 -0.60 -3.30
C GLY A 63 -4.06 -1.86 -4.16
N LYS A 64 -4.94 -1.85 -5.16
CA LYS A 64 -5.06 -2.96 -6.11
C LYS A 64 -3.79 -3.16 -6.95
N LYS A 65 -3.15 -2.08 -7.38
CA LYS A 65 -1.91 -2.14 -8.15
C LYS A 65 -0.72 -2.58 -7.29
N GLU A 66 -0.69 -2.18 -6.02
CA GLU A 66 0.28 -2.68 -5.05
C GLU A 66 0.11 -4.19 -4.83
N MET A 67 -1.14 -4.65 -4.64
CA MET A 67 -1.46 -6.08 -4.58
C MET A 67 -1.08 -6.83 -5.86
N LEU A 68 -1.23 -6.25 -7.05
CA LEU A 68 -0.79 -6.89 -8.31
C LEU A 68 0.70 -7.20 -8.30
N GLY A 69 1.54 -6.31 -7.78
CA GLY A 69 2.96 -6.56 -7.62
C GLY A 69 3.25 -7.75 -6.72
N MET A 70 2.58 -7.82 -5.55
CA MET A 70 2.69 -8.95 -4.62
C MET A 70 2.22 -10.27 -5.25
N GLN A 71 1.10 -10.24 -5.97
CA GLN A 71 0.52 -11.41 -6.64
C GLN A 71 1.44 -11.91 -7.76
N TYR A 72 1.99 -11.00 -8.55
CA TYR A 72 2.96 -11.35 -9.60
C TYR A 72 4.20 -12.00 -8.98
N ALA A 73 4.78 -11.42 -7.94
CA ALA A 73 5.94 -11.99 -7.24
C ALA A 73 5.63 -13.39 -6.66
N ASN A 74 4.47 -13.57 -6.01
CA ASN A 74 4.03 -14.85 -5.51
C ASN A 74 3.83 -15.89 -6.62
N SER A 75 3.33 -15.49 -7.80
CA SER A 75 3.18 -16.38 -8.95
C SER A 75 4.50 -16.90 -9.48
N LEU A 76 5.57 -16.11 -9.37
CA LEU A 76 6.94 -16.49 -9.76
C LEU A 76 7.64 -17.34 -8.70
N THR A 77 7.40 -17.04 -7.42
CA THR A 77 8.06 -17.69 -6.28
C THR A 77 7.01 -18.09 -5.23
N PRO A 78 6.20 -19.13 -5.50
CA PRO A 78 5.10 -19.52 -4.62
C PRO A 78 5.55 -20.33 -3.39
N THR A 79 6.84 -20.61 -3.25
CA THR A 79 7.39 -21.39 -2.15
C THR A 79 8.63 -20.74 -1.55
N VAL A 80 8.93 -21.08 -0.30
CA VAL A 80 10.14 -20.64 0.41
C VAL A 80 10.73 -21.81 1.21
N GLU A 81 12.04 -21.96 1.18
CA GLU A 81 12.74 -22.96 1.99
C GLU A 81 13.06 -22.36 3.38
N VAL A 82 12.63 -23.05 4.43
CA VAL A 82 12.85 -22.66 5.82
C VAL A 82 13.42 -23.85 6.59
N GLY A 83 14.65 -23.75 7.07
CA GLY A 83 15.29 -24.80 7.85
C GLY A 83 15.38 -26.15 7.13
N GLY A 84 15.51 -26.16 5.78
CA GLY A 84 15.56 -27.37 4.95
C GLY A 84 14.19 -27.96 4.62
N THR A 85 13.11 -27.26 4.92
CA THR A 85 11.74 -27.65 4.58
C THR A 85 11.14 -26.60 3.63
N GLU A 86 10.56 -27.04 2.52
CA GLU A 86 9.82 -26.18 1.61
C GLU A 86 8.42 -25.90 2.13
N TYR A 87 8.03 -24.63 2.12
CA TYR A 87 6.72 -24.13 2.50
C TYR A 87 6.06 -23.45 1.30
N THR A 88 4.79 -23.71 1.08
CA THR A 88 3.95 -22.91 0.17
C THR A 88 3.64 -21.57 0.83
N VAL A 89 3.73 -20.48 0.08
CA VAL A 89 3.40 -19.14 0.55
C VAL A 89 1.99 -18.78 0.08
N GLU A 90 1.09 -18.59 1.04
CA GLU A 90 -0.30 -18.17 0.82
C GLU A 90 -0.45 -16.68 1.14
N LEU A 91 -1.00 -15.88 0.20
CA LEU A 91 -1.40 -14.51 0.42
C LEU A 91 -2.83 -14.45 0.98
N VAL A 92 -3.00 -13.87 2.16
CA VAL A 92 -4.29 -13.72 2.86
C VAL A 92 -4.69 -12.26 2.89
N TYR A 93 -5.83 -11.92 2.30
CA TYR A 93 -6.21 -10.53 2.05
C TYR A 93 -7.20 -10.01 3.09
N ALA A 94 -7.01 -8.75 3.51
CA ALA A 94 -7.97 -8.00 4.29
C ALA A 94 -8.10 -6.57 3.74
N ASP A 95 -9.30 -6.22 3.29
CA ASP A 95 -9.63 -4.89 2.78
C ASP A 95 -9.80 -3.91 3.93
N ASN A 96 -8.92 -2.91 4.03
CA ASN A 96 -9.04 -1.83 5.02
C ASN A 96 -10.00 -0.71 4.55
N GLY A 97 -10.46 -0.77 3.30
CA GLY A 97 -11.49 0.12 2.74
C GLY A 97 -11.06 1.58 2.65
N SER A 98 -9.77 1.90 2.59
CA SER A 98 -9.22 3.26 2.64
C SER A 98 -9.67 4.03 3.90
N SER A 99 -9.96 3.33 5.00
CA SER A 99 -10.63 3.91 6.18
C SER A 99 -9.88 3.61 7.47
N THR A 100 -9.47 4.65 8.17
CA THR A 100 -8.83 4.54 9.48
C THR A 100 -9.75 3.87 10.52
N ASP A 101 -11.07 4.03 10.40
CA ASP A 101 -12.05 3.38 11.28
C ASP A 101 -12.15 1.86 11.03
N LYS A 102 -11.96 1.42 9.79
CA LYS A 102 -12.01 -0.01 9.42
C LYS A 102 -10.67 -0.73 9.59
N ALA A 103 -9.57 0.00 9.52
CA ALA A 103 -8.22 -0.54 9.56
C ALA A 103 -7.96 -1.50 10.75
N PRO A 104 -8.34 -1.19 12.01
CA PRO A 104 -8.15 -2.12 13.12
C PRO A 104 -8.93 -3.43 12.97
N THR A 105 -10.10 -3.39 12.32
CA THR A 105 -10.92 -4.59 12.08
C THR A 105 -10.27 -5.47 11.02
N ALA A 106 -9.81 -4.89 9.90
CA ALA A 106 -9.09 -5.62 8.86
C ALA A 106 -7.77 -6.21 9.39
N ALA A 107 -7.03 -5.46 10.21
CA ALA A 107 -5.84 -5.97 10.89
C ALA A 107 -6.16 -7.15 11.81
N SER A 108 -7.24 -7.07 12.61
CA SER A 108 -7.67 -8.16 13.48
C SER A 108 -8.11 -9.41 12.71
N GLN A 109 -8.65 -9.24 11.50
CA GLN A 109 -8.96 -10.35 10.60
C GLN A 109 -7.67 -11.12 10.23
N LEU A 110 -6.62 -10.43 9.77
CA LEU A 110 -5.33 -11.07 9.43
C LEU A 110 -4.70 -11.76 10.64
N VAL A 111 -4.76 -11.14 11.82
CA VAL A 111 -4.31 -11.79 13.08
C VAL A 111 -5.06 -13.09 13.33
N SER A 112 -6.38 -13.11 13.14
CA SER A 112 -7.20 -14.30 13.36
C SER A 112 -6.97 -15.40 12.31
N GLU A 113 -6.53 -15.06 11.11
CA GLU A 113 -6.13 -15.99 10.06
C GLU A 113 -4.76 -16.65 10.33
N GLY A 114 -4.02 -16.15 11.32
CA GLY A 114 -2.73 -16.71 11.74
C GLY A 114 -1.61 -16.44 10.74
N VAL A 115 -1.55 -15.22 10.19
CA VAL A 115 -0.46 -14.80 9.29
C VAL A 115 0.85 -14.66 10.04
N SER A 116 1.98 -14.99 9.41
CA SER A 116 3.32 -14.89 10.00
C SER A 116 3.89 -13.48 9.94
N LEU A 117 3.52 -12.72 8.92
CA LEU A 117 3.84 -11.31 8.73
C LEU A 117 2.79 -10.66 7.82
N VAL A 118 2.81 -9.33 7.73
CA VAL A 118 1.85 -8.54 6.93
C VAL A 118 2.60 -7.66 5.94
N LEU A 119 2.10 -7.55 4.71
CA LEU A 119 2.47 -6.55 3.71
C LEU A 119 1.36 -5.50 3.60
N GLY A 120 1.73 -4.24 3.45
CA GLY A 120 0.80 -3.11 3.30
C GLY A 120 0.94 -2.11 4.45
N SER A 121 0.28 -0.98 4.35
CA SER A 121 -0.74 -0.63 3.39
C SER A 121 -0.26 0.46 2.43
N TYR A 122 -0.98 0.65 1.31
CA TYR A 122 -0.84 1.80 0.43
C TYR A 122 -1.05 3.13 1.17
N GLY A 123 -1.99 3.20 2.12
CA GLY A 123 -2.33 4.44 2.82
C GLY A 123 -1.61 4.60 4.17
N SER A 124 -1.02 5.78 4.44
CA SER A 124 -0.36 6.05 5.73
C SER A 124 -1.33 6.05 6.91
N GLY A 125 -2.48 6.72 6.79
CA GLY A 125 -3.47 6.79 7.87
C GLY A 125 -4.02 5.43 8.30
N VAL A 126 -4.29 4.53 7.33
CA VAL A 126 -4.75 3.16 7.64
C VAL A 126 -3.64 2.30 8.23
N SER A 127 -2.39 2.51 7.83
CA SER A 127 -1.21 1.85 8.41
C SER A 127 -1.01 2.27 9.87
N ILE A 128 -1.12 3.57 10.18
CA ILE A 128 -1.04 4.11 11.53
C ILE A 128 -2.17 3.53 12.41
N ALA A 129 -3.40 3.44 11.88
CA ALA A 129 -4.56 2.94 12.62
C ALA A 129 -4.55 1.42 12.82
N GLY A 130 -4.09 0.65 11.84
CA GLY A 130 -4.03 -0.82 11.89
C GLY A 130 -2.80 -1.38 12.59
N GLY A 131 -1.67 -0.67 12.50
CA GLY A 131 -0.36 -1.09 13.00
C GLY A 131 -0.32 -1.55 14.47
N PRO A 132 -0.94 -0.84 15.41
CA PRO A 132 -1.00 -1.26 16.81
C PRO A 132 -1.64 -2.63 17.03
N THR A 133 -2.55 -3.06 16.14
CA THR A 133 -3.17 -4.39 16.22
C THR A 133 -2.14 -5.47 15.89
N PHE A 134 -1.32 -5.29 14.86
CA PHE A 134 -0.23 -6.21 14.51
C PHE A 134 0.82 -6.26 15.61
N GLY A 135 1.28 -5.10 16.11
CA GLY A 135 2.25 -5.02 17.20
C GLY A 135 1.76 -5.72 18.47
N SER A 136 0.50 -5.53 18.84
CA SER A 136 -0.11 -6.20 20.01
C SER A 136 -0.20 -7.72 19.84
N ALA A 137 -0.33 -8.20 18.61
CA ALA A 137 -0.35 -9.63 18.29
C ALA A 137 1.06 -10.22 18.10
N GLY A 138 2.12 -9.39 18.11
CA GLY A 138 3.49 -9.82 17.89
C GLY A 138 3.79 -10.18 16.43
N ILE A 139 3.01 -9.67 15.48
CA ILE A 139 3.14 -9.93 14.03
C ILE A 139 3.81 -8.71 13.38
N PRO A 140 4.98 -8.86 12.70
CA PRO A 140 5.60 -7.76 11.99
C PRO A 140 4.82 -7.39 10.73
N ALA A 141 4.83 -6.10 10.38
CA ALA A 141 4.30 -5.57 9.15
C ALA A 141 5.39 -4.86 8.33
N ILE A 142 5.31 -4.97 7.01
CA ILE A 142 6.18 -4.27 6.05
C ILE A 142 5.30 -3.30 5.27
N GLY A 143 5.42 -2.02 5.57
CA GLY A 143 4.79 -0.94 4.82
C GLY A 143 5.39 -0.83 3.43
N VAL A 144 4.54 -0.77 2.42
CA VAL A 144 4.97 -0.80 1.02
C VAL A 144 5.14 0.62 0.50
N THR A 145 4.08 1.44 0.52
CA THR A 145 4.12 2.84 0.06
C THR A 145 3.51 3.85 1.05
N CYS A 146 3.37 3.48 2.31
CA CYS A 146 2.90 4.37 3.37
C CYS A 146 4.02 5.29 3.89
N THR A 147 4.22 6.43 3.27
CA THR A 147 5.39 7.31 3.39
C THR A 147 5.44 8.19 4.64
N ASN A 148 4.31 8.35 5.38
CA ASN A 148 4.28 9.22 6.55
C ASN A 148 5.14 8.66 7.70
N PRO A 149 6.04 9.45 8.32
CA PRO A 149 6.93 9.00 9.40
C PRO A 149 6.19 8.37 10.60
N ASN A 150 4.94 8.75 10.86
CA ASN A 150 4.16 8.22 11.97
C ASN A 150 3.78 6.74 11.84
N VAL A 151 3.98 6.12 10.67
CA VAL A 151 3.70 4.69 10.46
C VAL A 151 4.60 3.82 11.33
N THR A 152 5.87 4.13 11.38
CA THR A 152 6.90 3.37 12.12
C THR A 152 7.22 4.01 13.47
N ALA A 153 6.99 5.32 13.64
CA ALA A 153 7.30 6.04 14.86
C ALA A 153 6.59 5.44 16.09
N GLY A 154 7.39 4.84 16.99
CA GLY A 154 6.88 4.20 18.21
C GLY A 154 6.17 2.86 18.00
N ASN A 155 6.33 2.24 16.85
CA ASN A 155 5.81 0.91 16.53
C ASN A 155 6.92 -0.01 16.01
N ASP A 156 7.62 -0.69 16.88
CA ASP A 156 8.73 -1.61 16.58
C ASP A 156 8.33 -2.83 15.71
N TYR A 157 7.06 -3.00 15.43
CA TYR A 157 6.53 -4.07 14.59
C TYR A 157 6.20 -3.63 13.17
N TYR A 158 6.34 -2.33 12.84
CA TYR A 158 6.11 -1.82 11.49
C TYR A 158 7.44 -1.42 10.87
N PHE A 159 7.83 -2.12 9.83
CA PHE A 159 8.95 -1.82 8.94
C PHE A 159 8.41 -1.16 7.68
N ARG A 160 9.27 -0.55 6.84
CA ARG A 160 8.81 0.15 5.65
C ARG A 160 9.89 0.20 4.57
N ILE A 161 9.49 -0.08 3.31
CA ILE A 161 10.43 -0.14 2.18
C ILE A 161 10.43 1.10 1.28
N CYS A 162 9.51 2.05 1.45
CA CYS A 162 9.45 3.29 0.66
C CYS A 162 10.30 4.42 1.27
N PHE A 163 10.50 5.49 0.50
CA PHE A 163 11.01 6.74 1.04
C PHE A 163 9.97 7.44 1.95
N LEU A 164 10.41 8.49 2.64
CA LEU A 164 9.60 9.20 3.63
C LEU A 164 9.08 10.55 3.10
N ASP A 165 7.94 11.02 3.65
CA ASP A 165 7.36 12.33 3.34
C ASP A 165 8.34 13.50 3.50
N PRO A 166 9.23 13.56 4.52
CA PRO A 166 10.25 14.63 4.61
C PRO A 166 11.16 14.69 3.39
N PHE A 167 11.58 13.53 2.88
CA PHE A 167 12.36 13.45 1.65
C PHE A 167 11.53 13.85 0.44
N GLN A 168 10.33 13.28 0.27
CA GLN A 168 9.44 13.56 -0.85
C GLN A 168 9.03 15.02 -0.93
N GLY A 169 8.65 15.63 0.20
CA GLY A 169 8.29 17.04 0.28
C GLY A 169 9.46 17.96 -0.10
N THR A 170 10.69 17.62 0.33
CA THR A 170 11.90 18.36 -0.05
C THR A 170 12.20 18.24 -1.54
N VAL A 171 12.11 17.03 -2.10
CA VAL A 171 12.32 16.77 -3.54
C VAL A 171 11.36 17.60 -4.38
N LEU A 172 10.07 17.60 -4.05
CA LEU A 172 9.04 18.33 -4.81
C LEU A 172 9.17 19.86 -4.65
N ALA A 173 9.54 20.34 -3.46
CA ALA A 173 9.78 21.76 -3.23
C ALA A 173 10.99 22.25 -4.04
N ASN A 174 12.11 21.53 -4.01
CA ASN A 174 13.28 21.85 -4.82
C ASN A 174 12.96 21.82 -6.32
N PHE A 175 12.23 20.77 -6.76
CA PHE A 175 11.81 20.66 -8.15
C PHE A 175 10.97 21.86 -8.60
N ALA A 176 10.03 22.34 -7.76
CA ALA A 176 9.22 23.52 -8.05
C ALA A 176 10.06 24.78 -8.23
N MET A 177 11.01 25.00 -7.33
CA MET A 177 11.93 26.14 -7.38
C MET A 177 12.84 26.11 -8.59
N ASP A 178 13.45 24.95 -8.87
CA ASP A 178 14.50 24.82 -9.89
C ASP A 178 13.93 24.81 -11.32
N ASN A 179 12.71 24.30 -11.52
CA ASN A 179 12.16 24.11 -12.87
C ASN A 179 11.11 25.14 -13.26
N PHE A 180 10.45 25.80 -12.27
CA PHE A 180 9.41 26.80 -12.53
C PHE A 180 9.75 28.18 -11.98
N ASP A 181 10.90 28.38 -11.35
CA ASP A 181 11.25 29.61 -10.61
C ASP A 181 10.12 30.01 -9.61
N ALA A 182 9.41 29.00 -9.05
CA ALA A 182 8.21 29.18 -8.29
C ALA A 182 8.46 29.98 -7.01
N GLN A 183 7.68 31.05 -6.79
CA GLN A 183 7.74 31.90 -5.60
C GLN A 183 6.50 31.68 -4.71
N VAL A 184 5.38 31.29 -5.29
CA VAL A 184 4.11 31.06 -4.60
C VAL A 184 3.61 29.66 -4.93
N ALA A 185 3.52 28.79 -3.93
CA ALA A 185 2.89 27.49 -4.04
C ALA A 185 1.51 27.50 -3.38
N TYR A 186 0.51 26.90 -4.02
CA TYR A 186 -0.79 26.64 -3.44
C TYR A 186 -0.91 25.15 -3.12
N CYS A 187 -1.10 24.81 -1.84
CA CYS A 187 -1.22 23.45 -1.36
C CYS A 187 -2.68 23.11 -1.05
N LEU A 188 -3.18 21.99 -1.57
CA LEU A 188 -4.55 21.54 -1.38
C LEU A 188 -4.58 20.05 -0.99
N GLY A 189 -5.18 19.75 0.17
CA GLY A 189 -5.31 18.39 0.69
C GLY A 189 -6.64 18.12 1.39
N GLU A 190 -6.95 16.88 1.67
CA GLU A 190 -8.13 16.50 2.44
C GLU A 190 -7.93 16.80 3.93
N ALA A 191 -8.93 17.42 4.54
CA ALA A 191 -8.91 17.76 5.96
C ALA A 191 -8.96 16.48 6.82
N GLY A 192 -7.99 16.31 7.71
CA GLY A 192 -7.88 15.15 8.61
C GLY A 192 -7.27 13.90 7.95
N ASN A 193 -6.80 13.98 6.72
CA ASN A 193 -6.01 12.91 6.11
C ASN A 193 -4.55 13.06 6.54
N GLU A 194 -4.02 12.07 7.25
CA GLU A 194 -2.65 12.08 7.82
C GLU A 194 -1.56 12.18 6.75
N TYR A 195 -1.77 11.54 5.60
CA TYR A 195 -0.83 11.60 4.50
C TYR A 195 -0.82 12.98 3.85
N ASP A 196 -1.98 13.47 3.40
CA ASP A 196 -2.10 14.77 2.71
C ASP A 196 -1.53 15.90 3.56
N GLN A 197 -1.96 15.98 4.83
CA GLN A 197 -1.56 17.05 5.74
C GLN A 197 -0.08 16.96 6.13
N GLY A 198 0.44 15.75 6.32
CA GLY A 198 1.84 15.49 6.63
C GLY A 198 2.75 15.92 5.48
N LEU A 199 2.47 15.46 4.28
CA LEU A 199 3.30 15.75 3.12
C LEU A 199 3.23 17.23 2.72
N ILE A 200 2.06 17.88 2.82
CA ILE A 200 1.92 19.36 2.65
C ILE A 200 2.80 20.09 3.66
N ALA A 201 2.85 19.63 4.91
CA ALA A 201 3.67 20.30 5.92
C ALA A 201 5.18 20.20 5.60
N TYR A 202 5.66 19.05 5.13
CA TYR A 202 7.07 18.89 4.74
C TYR A 202 7.41 19.67 3.46
N PHE A 203 6.52 19.67 2.47
CA PHE A 203 6.67 20.51 1.28
C PHE A 203 6.73 21.98 1.67
N THR A 204 5.80 22.45 2.50
CA THR A 204 5.76 23.84 2.99
C THR A 204 7.06 24.22 3.67
N GLN A 205 7.54 23.38 4.60
CA GLN A 205 8.80 23.63 5.30
C GLN A 205 9.98 23.79 4.34
N ALA A 206 10.10 22.91 3.35
CA ALA A 206 11.18 22.95 2.38
C ALA A 206 11.07 24.16 1.44
N PHE A 207 9.88 24.43 0.93
CA PHE A 207 9.62 25.54 0.00
C PHE A 207 9.84 26.91 0.65
N GLU A 208 9.37 27.10 1.90
CA GLU A 208 9.59 28.35 2.66
C GLU A 208 11.06 28.49 3.08
N ALA A 209 11.76 27.42 3.43
CA ALA A 209 13.19 27.46 3.72
C ALA A 209 14.02 27.88 2.50
N ALA A 210 13.55 27.58 1.28
CA ALA A 210 14.15 28.03 0.03
C ALA A 210 13.75 29.47 -0.37
N GLY A 211 12.89 30.14 0.41
CA GLY A 211 12.50 31.55 0.23
C GLY A 211 11.15 31.76 -0.48
N GLY A 212 10.41 30.72 -0.75
CA GLY A 212 9.06 30.77 -1.33
C GLY A 212 7.98 31.09 -0.29
N THR A 213 6.76 31.23 -0.77
CA THR A 213 5.55 31.43 0.06
C THR A 213 4.55 30.34 -0.24
N VAL A 214 3.94 29.76 0.81
CA VAL A 214 2.94 28.70 0.66
C VAL A 214 1.57 29.18 1.15
N ILE A 215 0.54 28.91 0.35
CA ILE A 215 -0.87 29.11 0.69
C ILE A 215 -1.49 27.72 0.80
N THR A 216 -2.00 27.39 1.98
CA THR A 216 -2.58 26.06 2.24
C THR A 216 -4.08 26.14 2.42
N ASP A 217 -4.81 25.24 1.77
CA ASP A 217 -6.22 24.99 1.98
C ASP A 217 -6.49 23.49 2.17
N SER A 218 -7.64 23.20 2.79
CA SER A 218 -8.11 21.82 2.96
C SER A 218 -9.58 21.71 2.60
N PHE A 219 -9.96 20.61 1.96
CA PHE A 219 -11.35 20.29 1.65
C PHE A 219 -11.88 19.18 2.58
N PRO A 220 -13.19 19.14 2.86
CA PRO A 220 -13.78 18.09 3.68
C PRO A 220 -13.90 16.78 2.90
N THR A 221 -13.87 15.65 3.61
CA THR A 221 -14.17 14.32 3.06
C THR A 221 -15.47 14.31 2.24
N ASN A 222 -15.49 13.56 1.16
CA ASN A 222 -16.57 13.51 0.16
C ASN A 222 -16.82 14.82 -0.60
N ASN A 223 -15.85 15.74 -0.64
CA ASN A 223 -15.94 16.91 -1.50
C ASN A 223 -15.89 16.50 -2.98
N SER A 224 -16.72 17.13 -3.80
CA SER A 224 -16.77 16.90 -5.25
C SER A 224 -16.69 18.19 -6.08
N ASP A 225 -16.66 19.34 -5.41
CA ASP A 225 -16.54 20.66 -6.07
C ASP A 225 -15.27 21.37 -5.56
N PHE A 226 -14.28 21.49 -6.44
CA PHE A 226 -12.99 22.10 -6.16
C PHE A 226 -12.84 23.50 -6.79
N ASN A 227 -13.88 24.01 -7.46
CA ASN A 227 -13.81 25.28 -8.19
C ASN A 227 -13.40 26.45 -7.31
N THR A 228 -13.87 26.50 -6.05
CA THR A 228 -13.51 27.58 -5.11
C THR A 228 -12.02 27.57 -4.79
N TYR A 229 -11.45 26.40 -4.53
CA TYR A 229 -10.02 26.24 -4.23
C TYR A 229 -9.14 26.58 -5.44
N LEU A 230 -9.51 26.07 -6.62
CA LEU A 230 -8.78 26.31 -7.87
C LEU A 230 -8.83 27.79 -8.30
N ASN A 231 -9.99 28.45 -8.16
CA ASN A 231 -10.09 29.91 -8.38
C ASN A 231 -9.29 30.72 -7.36
N LYS A 232 -9.19 30.25 -6.10
CA LYS A 232 -8.33 30.88 -5.11
C LYS A 232 -6.86 30.75 -5.49
N ALA A 233 -6.38 29.54 -5.85
CA ALA A 233 -5.02 29.35 -6.34
C ALA A 233 -4.67 30.33 -7.48
N LYS A 234 -5.57 30.48 -8.46
CA LYS A 234 -5.43 31.41 -9.58
C LYS A 234 -5.41 32.88 -9.13
N SER A 235 -6.29 33.28 -8.20
CA SER A 235 -6.39 34.66 -7.73
C SER A 235 -5.22 35.09 -6.84
N GLU A 236 -4.63 34.16 -6.11
CA GLU A 236 -3.45 34.37 -5.28
C GLU A 236 -2.14 34.33 -6.09
N GLY A 237 -2.21 34.00 -7.40
CA GLY A 237 -1.08 33.97 -8.29
C GLY A 237 -0.13 32.82 -8.00
N ALA A 238 -0.67 31.64 -7.71
CA ALA A 238 0.14 30.45 -7.51
C ALA A 238 0.95 30.09 -8.77
N ASP A 239 2.24 29.95 -8.62
CA ASP A 239 3.15 29.50 -9.68
C ASP A 239 3.07 27.98 -9.87
N VAL A 240 2.79 27.25 -8.79
CA VAL A 240 2.58 25.81 -8.77
C VAL A 240 1.43 25.44 -7.83
N ILE A 241 0.73 24.33 -8.13
CA ILE A 241 -0.31 23.77 -7.24
C ILE A 241 0.16 22.40 -6.78
N PHE A 242 0.39 22.23 -5.48
CA PHE A 242 0.75 20.96 -4.86
C PHE A 242 -0.47 20.30 -4.24
N THR A 243 -0.78 19.06 -4.67
CA THR A 243 -1.95 18.33 -4.19
C THR A 243 -1.67 16.82 -4.02
N PRO A 244 -1.21 16.40 -2.82
CA PRO A 244 -0.87 15.00 -2.53
C PRO A 244 -2.11 14.21 -2.05
N VAL A 245 -3.15 14.21 -2.86
CA VAL A 245 -4.45 13.61 -2.50
C VAL A 245 -4.61 12.19 -3.06
N SER A 246 -5.68 11.51 -2.66
CA SER A 246 -6.04 10.22 -3.26
C SER A 246 -6.36 10.36 -4.75
N ILE A 247 -6.20 9.27 -5.52
CA ILE A 247 -6.49 9.22 -6.96
C ILE A 247 -7.92 9.68 -7.25
N ALA A 248 -8.89 9.30 -6.40
CA ALA A 248 -10.29 9.67 -6.57
C ALA A 248 -10.53 11.19 -6.49
N TYR A 249 -9.82 11.91 -5.64
CA TYR A 249 -9.88 13.37 -5.60
C TYR A 249 -9.03 14.02 -6.68
N ALA A 250 -7.84 13.49 -6.96
CA ALA A 250 -6.95 14.02 -7.98
C ALA A 250 -7.61 14.09 -9.35
N THR A 251 -8.29 13.02 -9.78
CA THR A 251 -9.02 12.99 -11.06
C THR A 251 -10.08 14.08 -11.17
N GLN A 252 -10.79 14.39 -10.06
CA GLN A 252 -11.79 15.45 -10.01
C GLN A 252 -11.16 16.85 -10.00
N ILE A 253 -10.11 17.05 -9.19
CA ILE A 253 -9.37 18.33 -9.09
C ILE A 253 -8.79 18.70 -10.46
N LEU A 254 -8.07 17.79 -11.10
CA LEU A 254 -7.41 18.02 -12.37
C LEU A 254 -8.40 18.23 -13.51
N SER A 255 -9.50 17.48 -13.55
CA SER A 255 -10.58 17.65 -14.54
C SER A 255 -11.28 19.02 -14.40
N GLN A 256 -11.53 19.48 -13.16
CA GLN A 256 -12.09 20.81 -12.92
C GLN A 256 -11.07 21.92 -13.21
N ALA A 257 -9.79 21.69 -12.91
CA ALA A 257 -8.70 22.62 -13.25
C ALA A 257 -8.60 22.83 -14.77
N ALA A 258 -8.67 21.75 -15.56
CA ALA A 258 -8.72 21.83 -17.02
C ALA A 258 -9.91 22.67 -17.49
N SER A 259 -11.10 22.45 -16.91
CA SER A 259 -12.32 23.20 -17.24
C SER A 259 -12.24 24.68 -16.90
N LEU A 260 -11.47 25.05 -15.86
CA LEU A 260 -11.23 26.42 -15.43
C LEU A 260 -10.07 27.12 -16.15
N GLY A 261 -9.33 26.39 -17.00
CA GLY A 261 -8.13 26.90 -17.66
C GLY A 261 -7.08 27.33 -16.64
N ILE A 262 -6.75 26.45 -15.71
CA ILE A 262 -5.62 26.63 -14.79
C ILE A 262 -4.33 26.35 -15.56
N GLU A 263 -3.43 27.32 -15.60
CA GLU A 263 -2.16 27.26 -16.34
C GLU A 263 -0.98 26.85 -15.44
N ALA A 264 -1.11 27.06 -14.11
CA ALA A 264 -0.09 26.66 -13.15
C ALA A 264 0.12 25.12 -13.18
N PRO A 265 1.37 24.65 -13.24
CA PRO A 265 1.65 23.21 -13.20
C PRO A 265 1.22 22.61 -11.85
N PHE A 266 0.71 21.39 -11.91
CA PHE A 266 0.40 20.59 -10.75
C PHE A 266 1.59 19.74 -10.35
N LEU A 267 1.88 19.74 -9.06
CA LEU A 267 2.79 18.79 -8.42
C LEU A 267 1.96 17.77 -7.66
N GLY A 268 2.12 16.52 -8.02
CA GLY A 268 1.55 15.38 -7.33
C GLY A 268 2.61 14.61 -6.56
N SER A 269 2.15 13.80 -5.64
CA SER A 269 2.97 12.86 -4.92
C SER A 269 3.00 11.49 -5.60
N ASP A 270 3.60 10.51 -4.96
CA ASP A 270 3.64 9.11 -5.40
C ASP A 270 2.24 8.51 -5.66
N THR A 271 1.22 8.98 -4.92
CA THR A 271 -0.18 8.55 -5.10
C THR A 271 -0.76 8.89 -6.48
N LEU A 272 -0.24 9.94 -7.14
CA LEU A 272 -0.74 10.40 -8.43
C LEU A 272 -0.03 9.75 -9.63
N ASP A 273 0.97 8.91 -9.41
CA ASP A 273 1.57 8.08 -10.47
C ASP A 273 0.63 6.92 -10.85
N ASP A 274 -0.47 7.27 -11.49
CA ASP A 274 -1.57 6.37 -11.78
C ASP A 274 -2.15 6.61 -13.18
N ASN A 275 -2.48 5.54 -13.91
CA ASN A 275 -3.06 5.64 -15.25
C ASN A 275 -4.46 6.28 -15.28
N MET A 276 -5.24 6.15 -14.20
CA MET A 276 -6.55 6.83 -14.10
C MET A 276 -6.39 8.35 -14.02
N VAL A 277 -5.30 8.82 -13.38
CA VAL A 277 -4.97 10.25 -13.32
C VAL A 277 -4.58 10.75 -14.71
N LEU A 278 -3.75 10.00 -15.44
CA LEU A 278 -3.41 10.32 -16.84
C LEU A 278 -4.65 10.37 -17.74
N GLU A 279 -5.56 9.40 -17.60
CA GLU A 279 -6.80 9.37 -18.37
C GLU A 279 -7.68 10.61 -18.13
N ALA A 280 -7.74 11.07 -16.86
CA ALA A 280 -8.53 12.24 -16.48
C ALA A 280 -8.04 13.56 -17.10
N ILE A 281 -6.76 13.65 -17.46
CA ILE A 281 -6.14 14.85 -18.05
C ILE A 281 -5.76 14.69 -19.53
N SER A 282 -5.94 13.52 -20.09
CA SER A 282 -5.60 13.26 -21.50
C SER A 282 -6.34 14.23 -22.44
N GLY A 283 -5.59 14.84 -23.35
CA GLY A 283 -6.11 15.83 -24.30
C GLY A 283 -6.45 17.19 -23.68
N THR A 284 -6.01 17.47 -22.46
CA THR A 284 -6.08 18.79 -21.81
C THR A 284 -4.72 19.46 -21.81
N ASP A 285 -4.66 20.74 -21.42
CA ASP A 285 -3.42 21.51 -21.26
C ASP A 285 -2.84 21.42 -19.83
N ILE A 286 -3.36 20.53 -18.97
CA ILE A 286 -2.86 20.34 -17.61
C ILE A 286 -1.45 19.74 -17.65
N GLN A 287 -0.53 20.42 -16.99
CA GLN A 287 0.81 19.93 -16.72
C GLN A 287 0.85 19.30 -15.32
N LEU A 288 1.12 18.01 -15.24
CA LEU A 288 1.21 17.27 -13.98
C LEU A 288 2.59 16.64 -13.86
N TYR A 289 3.25 16.88 -12.73
CA TYR A 289 4.52 16.26 -12.35
C TYR A 289 4.31 15.48 -11.06
N VAL A 290 4.88 14.27 -10.97
CA VAL A 290 4.74 13.41 -9.79
C VAL A 290 6.10 12.88 -9.35
N SER A 291 6.29 12.78 -8.04
CA SER A 291 7.40 12.02 -7.48
C SER A 291 7.00 10.56 -7.33
N THR A 292 7.90 9.62 -7.61
CA THR A 292 7.55 8.21 -7.61
C THR A 292 8.74 7.30 -7.30
N PHE A 293 8.49 6.00 -7.10
CA PHE A 293 9.46 4.99 -6.66
C PHE A 293 10.12 4.25 -7.81
N TYR A 294 9.48 4.18 -8.97
CA TYR A 294 9.89 3.36 -10.09
C TYR A 294 9.58 4.04 -11.43
N GLN A 295 10.46 3.81 -12.40
CA GLN A 295 10.26 4.23 -13.78
C GLN A 295 10.36 3.02 -14.70
N GLU A 296 9.37 2.84 -15.58
CA GLU A 296 9.42 1.82 -16.63
C GLU A 296 10.69 1.96 -17.47
N GLY A 297 11.37 0.86 -17.75
CA GLY A 297 12.71 0.81 -18.33
C GLY A 297 13.82 0.63 -17.28
N GLY A 298 13.51 0.74 -15.99
CA GLY A 298 14.47 0.50 -14.91
C GLY A 298 14.88 -0.97 -14.77
N ASN A 299 13.96 -1.89 -15.06
CA ASN A 299 14.21 -3.35 -15.05
C ASN A 299 13.40 -4.04 -16.15
N ALA A 300 14.07 -4.39 -17.26
CA ALA A 300 13.40 -4.93 -18.45
C ALA A 300 12.69 -6.29 -18.22
N ASP A 301 13.23 -7.14 -17.35
CA ASP A 301 12.63 -8.45 -17.05
C ASP A 301 11.35 -8.28 -16.20
N PHE A 302 11.40 -7.40 -15.20
CA PHE A 302 10.22 -7.04 -14.42
C PHE A 302 9.15 -6.39 -15.30
N ASP A 303 9.52 -5.41 -16.11
CA ASP A 303 8.59 -4.67 -16.98
C ASP A 303 7.85 -5.61 -17.93
N ALA A 304 8.58 -6.49 -18.61
CA ALA A 304 7.97 -7.46 -19.51
C ALA A 304 7.07 -8.45 -18.77
N GLY A 305 7.53 -8.94 -17.63
CA GLY A 305 6.81 -9.95 -16.85
C GLY A 305 5.55 -9.42 -16.18
N ILE A 306 5.60 -8.21 -15.58
CA ILE A 306 4.41 -7.61 -14.95
C ILE A 306 3.35 -7.24 -15.99
N LYS A 307 3.75 -6.76 -17.18
CA LYS A 307 2.82 -6.50 -18.28
C LYS A 307 2.16 -7.79 -18.79
N GLU A 308 2.93 -8.87 -18.94
CA GLU A 308 2.37 -10.18 -19.28
C GLU A 308 1.37 -10.64 -18.21
N TYR A 309 1.71 -10.51 -16.93
CA TYR A 309 0.82 -10.86 -15.82
C TYR A 309 -0.46 -10.03 -15.84
N ILE A 310 -0.38 -8.71 -15.99
CA ILE A 310 -1.56 -7.83 -16.08
C ILE A 310 -2.47 -8.25 -17.24
N ASN A 311 -1.91 -8.62 -18.39
CA ASN A 311 -2.69 -8.98 -19.57
C ASN A 311 -3.25 -10.41 -19.56
N THR A 312 -2.73 -11.30 -18.70
CA THR A 312 -3.09 -12.74 -18.74
C THR A 312 -3.72 -13.28 -17.47
N ALA A 313 -3.41 -12.72 -16.29
CA ALA A 313 -3.99 -13.17 -15.04
C ALA A 313 -5.43 -12.68 -14.89
N GLU A 314 -6.29 -13.52 -14.33
CA GLU A 314 -7.71 -13.24 -14.16
C GLU A 314 -7.93 -12.00 -13.28
N GLY A 315 -8.64 -11.00 -13.81
CA GLY A 315 -8.97 -9.75 -13.12
C GLY A 315 -7.82 -8.75 -13.00
N ALA A 316 -6.59 -9.09 -13.43
CA ALA A 316 -5.43 -8.24 -13.27
C ALA A 316 -5.51 -6.95 -14.10
N LEU A 317 -6.01 -7.03 -15.33
CA LEU A 317 -6.20 -5.86 -16.19
C LEU A 317 -7.19 -4.85 -15.59
N ASP A 318 -8.31 -5.33 -15.03
CA ASP A 318 -9.28 -4.47 -14.34
C ASP A 318 -8.68 -3.86 -13.06
N ALA A 319 -7.93 -4.64 -12.29
CA ALA A 319 -7.23 -4.17 -11.10
C ALA A 319 -6.19 -3.08 -11.43
N ASN A 320 -5.56 -3.16 -12.61
CA ASN A 320 -4.61 -2.16 -13.12
C ASN A 320 -5.28 -0.97 -13.83
N GLY A 321 -6.61 -0.84 -13.80
CA GLY A 321 -7.33 0.28 -14.40
C GLY A 321 -7.52 0.17 -15.92
N GLY A 322 -7.52 -1.04 -16.48
CA GLY A 322 -7.91 -1.33 -17.88
C GLY A 322 -6.82 -1.25 -18.93
N ASN A 323 -5.58 -1.01 -18.54
CA ASN A 323 -4.40 -1.05 -19.43
C ASN A 323 -3.19 -1.66 -18.72
N ASP A 324 -2.07 -1.84 -19.41
CA ASP A 324 -0.86 -2.46 -18.87
C ASP A 324 0.27 -1.46 -18.53
N THR A 325 -0.08 -0.21 -18.31
CA THR A 325 0.86 0.80 -17.77
C THR A 325 1.37 0.31 -16.41
N ILE A 326 2.68 0.31 -16.25
CA ILE A 326 3.30 -0.13 -15.00
C ILE A 326 3.14 0.96 -13.94
N ALA A 327 2.41 0.66 -12.87
CA ALA A 327 2.37 1.52 -11.70
C ALA A 327 3.62 1.31 -10.85
N ALA A 328 4.25 2.38 -10.38
CA ALA A 328 5.43 2.28 -9.51
C ALA A 328 5.13 1.50 -8.23
N VAL A 329 3.93 1.59 -7.71
CA VAL A 329 3.48 0.85 -6.52
C VAL A 329 3.42 -0.67 -6.76
N SER A 330 3.25 -1.12 -8.02
CA SER A 330 3.35 -2.55 -8.34
C SER A 330 4.79 -3.06 -8.22
N ALA A 331 5.79 -2.25 -8.59
CA ALA A 331 7.20 -2.57 -8.37
C ALA A 331 7.52 -2.64 -6.86
N MET A 332 6.94 -1.74 -6.07
CA MET A 332 7.08 -1.75 -4.61
C MET A 332 6.41 -2.98 -3.97
N GLY A 333 5.21 -3.35 -4.40
CA GLY A 333 4.52 -4.57 -3.92
C GLY A 333 5.29 -5.85 -4.28
N TYR A 334 5.89 -5.88 -5.47
CA TYR A 334 6.78 -6.96 -5.90
C TYR A 334 7.99 -7.09 -4.96
N ASP A 335 8.69 -5.99 -4.71
CA ASP A 335 9.86 -5.97 -3.83
C ASP A 335 9.48 -6.31 -2.37
N ALA A 336 8.34 -5.81 -1.87
CA ALA A 336 7.86 -6.12 -0.52
C ALA A 336 7.67 -7.62 -0.30
N TYR A 337 7.14 -8.32 -1.30
CA TYR A 337 7.00 -9.78 -1.25
C TYR A 337 8.35 -10.47 -1.11
N TYR A 338 9.35 -10.08 -1.90
CA TYR A 338 10.70 -10.68 -1.81
C TYR A 338 11.42 -10.31 -0.51
N VAL A 339 11.29 -9.09 -0.02
CA VAL A 339 11.79 -8.69 1.31
C VAL A 339 11.19 -9.58 2.40
N ALA A 340 9.89 -9.89 2.31
CA ALA A 340 9.24 -10.82 3.22
C ALA A 340 9.83 -12.23 3.13
N LEU A 341 10.09 -12.75 1.92
CA LEU A 341 10.73 -14.05 1.73
C LEU A 341 12.15 -14.09 2.29
N GLU A 342 12.94 -13.04 2.08
CA GLU A 342 14.29 -12.95 2.64
C GLU A 342 14.26 -12.91 4.18
N ALA A 343 13.32 -12.17 4.78
CA ALA A 343 13.14 -12.17 6.24
C ALA A 343 12.77 -13.57 6.77
N ILE A 344 11.87 -14.29 6.10
CA ILE A 344 11.47 -15.65 6.47
C ILE A 344 12.66 -16.61 6.36
N LYS A 345 13.43 -16.55 5.27
CA LYS A 345 14.64 -17.35 5.08
C LYS A 345 15.69 -17.06 6.15
N ALA A 346 15.97 -15.78 6.41
CA ALA A 346 16.94 -15.36 7.41
C ALA A 346 16.52 -15.78 8.84
N ALA A 347 15.23 -15.73 9.15
CA ALA A 347 14.66 -16.21 10.40
C ALA A 347 14.84 -17.74 10.59
N GLY A 348 14.93 -18.49 9.49
CA GLY A 348 14.93 -19.97 9.52
C GLY A 348 13.68 -20.56 10.17
N SER A 349 12.58 -19.79 10.23
CA SER A 349 11.35 -20.10 10.94
C SER A 349 10.16 -19.35 10.34
N ALA A 350 8.96 -19.93 10.45
CA ALA A 350 7.69 -19.26 10.14
C ALA A 350 7.12 -18.47 11.34
N ASP A 351 7.83 -18.43 12.46
CA ASP A 351 7.42 -17.73 13.68
C ASP A 351 7.57 -16.22 13.52
N SER A 352 6.52 -15.46 13.82
CA SER A 352 6.47 -14.00 13.66
C SER A 352 7.58 -13.26 14.43
N ALA A 353 7.92 -13.72 15.64
CA ALA A 353 8.95 -13.07 16.45
C ALA A 353 10.34 -13.29 15.85
N ALA A 354 10.61 -14.50 15.29
CA ALA A 354 11.84 -14.79 14.59
C ALA A 354 11.97 -13.96 13.30
N ILE A 355 10.88 -13.85 12.53
CA ILE A 355 10.81 -13.02 11.32
C ILE A 355 11.05 -11.54 11.65
N LYS A 356 10.40 -11.02 12.70
CA LYS A 356 10.62 -9.64 13.17
C LYS A 356 12.09 -9.39 13.52
N ALA A 357 12.71 -10.33 14.21
CA ALA A 357 14.13 -10.19 14.59
C ALA A 357 15.05 -10.19 13.36
N ALA A 358 14.72 -10.99 12.34
CA ALA A 358 15.50 -11.07 11.11
C ALA A 358 15.33 -9.84 10.20
N LEU A 359 14.17 -9.16 10.23
CA LEU A 359 13.91 -7.99 9.38
C LEU A 359 14.94 -6.87 9.54
N TRP A 360 15.49 -6.67 10.73
CA TRP A 360 16.48 -5.63 10.98
C TRP A 360 17.79 -5.79 10.17
N ASP A 361 18.11 -7.02 9.78
CA ASP A 361 19.32 -7.37 9.06
C ASP A 361 19.06 -7.72 7.57
N VAL A 362 17.81 -7.52 7.09
CA VAL A 362 17.47 -7.79 5.70
C VAL A 362 18.03 -6.72 4.79
N GLU A 363 18.81 -7.15 3.79
CA GLU A 363 19.22 -6.35 2.64
C GLU A 363 18.69 -7.02 1.36
N TYR A 364 18.09 -6.23 0.46
CA TYR A 364 17.54 -6.75 -0.78
C TYR A 364 17.73 -5.76 -1.93
N ASP A 365 18.29 -6.22 -3.04
CA ASP A 365 18.40 -5.44 -4.27
C ASP A 365 17.18 -5.70 -5.15
N GLY A 366 16.15 -4.88 -4.95
CA GLY A 366 14.86 -4.98 -5.65
C GLY A 366 14.83 -4.27 -6.99
N VAL A 367 13.72 -4.44 -7.71
CA VAL A 367 13.50 -3.72 -8.97
C VAL A 367 13.31 -2.22 -8.76
N SER A 368 12.79 -1.82 -7.59
CA SER A 368 12.67 -0.43 -7.18
C SER A 368 13.96 0.15 -6.55
N GLY A 369 15.04 -0.62 -6.50
CA GLY A 369 16.34 -0.24 -5.94
C GLY A 369 16.70 -1.00 -4.67
N HIS A 370 17.80 -0.61 -4.04
CA HIS A 370 18.29 -1.24 -2.82
C HIS A 370 17.39 -0.95 -1.62
N ILE A 371 17.11 -1.98 -0.81
CA ILE A 371 16.29 -1.92 0.40
C ILE A 371 17.13 -2.46 1.56
N ALA A 372 17.37 -1.62 2.55
CA ALA A 372 17.97 -1.97 3.83
C ALA A 372 17.31 -1.09 4.89
N PHE A 373 17.01 -1.63 6.04
CA PHE A 373 16.33 -0.92 7.11
C PHE A 373 17.30 -0.17 8.01
N ASP A 374 16.87 0.99 8.53
CA ASP A 374 17.63 1.69 9.57
C ASP A 374 17.52 0.98 10.92
N ASP A 375 18.48 1.24 11.81
CA ASP A 375 18.56 0.62 13.14
C ASP A 375 17.60 1.28 14.17
N VAL A 376 16.80 2.27 13.77
CA VAL A 376 16.02 3.11 14.71
C VAL A 376 14.54 2.82 14.61
N ASN A 377 13.97 2.92 13.40
CA ASN A 377 12.54 2.80 13.18
C ASN A 377 12.16 1.65 12.24
N GLY A 378 13.12 1.00 11.58
CA GLY A 378 12.85 0.01 10.52
C GLY A 378 12.38 0.66 9.21
N ASP A 379 12.79 1.89 8.96
CA ASP A 379 12.58 2.59 7.70
C ASP A 379 13.67 2.25 6.68
N ALA A 380 13.30 2.03 5.42
CA ALA A 380 14.30 1.85 4.38
C ALA A 380 15.08 3.15 4.13
N GLN A 381 16.39 3.03 4.01
CA GLN A 381 17.28 4.14 3.68
C GLN A 381 17.19 4.45 2.18
N ARG A 382 16.20 5.27 1.79
CA ARG A 382 15.98 5.67 0.41
C ARG A 382 16.15 7.18 0.25
N ASN A 383 17.02 7.56 -0.66
CA ASN A 383 17.36 8.96 -0.95
C ASN A 383 17.17 9.33 -2.43
N THR A 384 16.43 8.54 -3.17
CA THR A 384 16.20 8.71 -4.60
C THR A 384 14.71 8.67 -4.91
N ALA A 385 14.23 9.64 -5.69
CA ALA A 385 12.90 9.66 -6.28
C ALA A 385 13.00 9.95 -7.78
N TYR A 386 12.10 9.37 -8.55
CA TYR A 386 11.88 9.73 -9.94
C TYR A 386 10.83 10.83 -10.01
N ILE A 387 11.06 11.86 -10.84
CA ILE A 387 10.02 12.82 -11.20
C ILE A 387 9.57 12.46 -12.61
N LYS A 388 8.29 12.18 -12.76
CA LYS A 388 7.63 11.97 -14.05
C LYS A 388 6.74 13.13 -14.39
N HIS A 389 6.53 13.39 -15.67
CA HIS A 389 5.50 14.31 -16.12
C HIS A 389 4.50 13.62 -17.03
N SER A 390 3.27 14.14 -17.04
CA SER A 390 2.22 13.68 -17.92
C SER A 390 2.41 14.25 -19.34
N THR A 391 2.19 13.43 -20.34
CA THR A 391 2.16 13.88 -21.75
C THR A 391 0.73 14.10 -22.22
N ASN A 392 0.51 14.91 -23.26
CA ASN A 392 -0.82 15.20 -23.79
C ASN A 392 -1.54 13.98 -24.37
N ASP A 393 -0.82 12.93 -24.72
CA ASP A 393 -1.36 11.66 -25.22
C ASP A 393 -1.62 10.64 -24.10
N GLY A 394 -1.49 11.06 -22.84
CA GLY A 394 -1.85 10.26 -21.67
C GLY A 394 -0.81 9.22 -21.29
N ALA A 395 0.46 9.54 -21.39
CA ALA A 395 1.56 8.72 -20.93
C ALA A 395 2.39 9.43 -19.85
N TRP A 396 3.18 8.66 -19.11
CA TRP A 396 4.21 9.18 -18.23
C TRP A 396 5.56 9.21 -18.96
N GLU A 397 6.26 10.33 -18.85
CA GLU A 397 7.66 10.44 -19.25
C GLU A 397 8.53 10.81 -18.04
N LEU A 398 9.75 10.26 -18.00
CA LEU A 398 10.73 10.62 -16.97
C LEU A 398 11.23 12.03 -17.21
N GLU A 399 11.02 12.93 -16.25
CA GLU A 399 11.59 14.27 -16.26
C GLU A 399 13.00 14.24 -15.69
N THR A 400 13.17 13.72 -14.50
CA THR A 400 14.48 13.64 -13.84
C THR A 400 14.47 12.62 -12.68
N GLN A 401 15.67 12.26 -12.25
CA GLN A 401 15.89 11.54 -11.00
C GLN A 401 16.47 12.53 -9.98
N GLN A 402 15.83 12.63 -8.84
CA GLN A 402 16.24 13.54 -7.77
C GLN A 402 16.82 12.74 -6.59
N THR A 403 17.92 13.27 -6.05
CA THR A 403 18.52 12.79 -4.80
C THR A 403 18.66 13.97 -3.86
N VAL A 404 18.32 13.78 -2.59
CA VAL A 404 18.60 14.75 -1.54
C VAL A 404 19.82 14.25 -0.78
N ALA A 405 20.84 15.10 -0.64
CA ALA A 405 21.98 14.79 0.21
C ALA A 405 21.52 14.73 1.67
N GLU A 406 22.02 13.72 2.40
CA GLU A 406 21.81 13.59 3.84
C GLU A 406 22.35 14.80 4.62
#